data_2ea3f396d193597e45a70b5aaa9f1c82
#
_entry.id   2ea3f396d193597e45a70b5aaa9f1c82
#
_cell.length_a   1.000
_cell.length_b   1.000
_cell.length_c   1.000
_cell.angle_alpha   90.00
_cell.angle_beta   90.00
_cell.angle_gamma   90.00
#
_symmetry.space_group_name_H-M   'P 1'
#
loop_
_entity.id
_entity.type
_entity.pdbx_description
1 polymer ?
#
loop_
_entity_poly.entity_id
_entity_poly.type
_entity_poly.pdbx_seq_one_letter_code
_entity_poly.pdbx_strand_id
1 'polypeptide(L)'
;WGDTTALNNVSLDVSAGQFTALLGPSGCGKSTALRIVSGLDDPTSGQIFIDGKDVTEAQPAARDIAMVFQSYALFPHLSVAENIIFGLRVRGLSRADRDQKLKAASELLGLEHLLDRRPSQLSGGQQQRVALGRAIVADKSIFLMDEPLSNLDAKLRAEMREEIRDLQRRLGVTMLYVTHDQVEAVTMADQVVLMNEGQIEQVASPRAMYETPATLFSAKFIGTPPMVTFSPNILTGAVPTEFLKKSQNLTFGIRPEALVPVEDGAIVGQVGQIEYLGADTLVECKVGEEILLCRVSGQMRLTSGTEIKLNFNINDLHVFETASGRREDTMRSEIEMALSSQNAGSALAR
;
A
#
# COMPACT_ATOMS: atom_id res chain seq x y z
N TRP A 1 -9.60 16.26 -15.99
CA TRP A 1 -10.89 16.84 -15.64
C TRP A 1 -10.74 18.36 -15.68
N GLY A 2 -11.39 19.02 -16.65
CA GLY A 2 -11.10 20.41 -16.95
C GLY A 2 -9.62 20.58 -17.35
N ASP A 3 -8.93 21.54 -16.76
CA ASP A 3 -7.50 21.79 -17.01
C ASP A 3 -6.57 20.91 -16.18
N THR A 4 -7.11 19.98 -15.35
CA THR A 4 -6.29 19.16 -14.46
C THR A 4 -5.92 17.83 -15.12
N THR A 5 -4.63 17.54 -15.24
CA THR A 5 -4.10 16.25 -15.68
C THR A 5 -4.21 15.24 -14.55
N ALA A 6 -5.12 14.26 -14.67
CA ALA A 6 -5.35 13.24 -13.65
C ALA A 6 -4.30 12.12 -13.68
N LEU A 7 -3.80 11.78 -14.87
CA LEU A 7 -2.71 10.81 -15.08
C LEU A 7 -1.69 11.46 -16.02
N ASN A 8 -0.43 11.43 -15.64
CA ASN A 8 0.65 12.03 -16.38
C ASN A 8 1.70 10.96 -16.74
N ASN A 9 1.64 10.47 -17.96
CA ASN A 9 2.58 9.49 -18.51
C ASN A 9 2.74 8.22 -17.64
N VAL A 10 1.61 7.58 -17.33
CA VAL A 10 1.55 6.35 -16.54
C VAL A 10 1.68 5.15 -17.44
N SER A 11 2.69 4.31 -17.19
CA SER A 11 2.87 3.00 -17.85
C SER A 11 2.97 1.92 -16.79
N LEU A 12 2.17 0.86 -16.90
CA LEU A 12 2.08 -0.21 -15.91
C LEU A 12 1.82 -1.55 -16.59
N ASP A 13 2.60 -2.55 -16.19
CA ASP A 13 2.38 -3.94 -16.56
C ASP A 13 1.82 -4.73 -15.36
N VAL A 14 0.77 -5.51 -15.62
CA VAL A 14 0.14 -6.40 -14.64
C VAL A 14 0.19 -7.82 -15.18
N SER A 15 0.87 -8.72 -14.48
CA SER A 15 1.02 -10.11 -14.91
C SER A 15 -0.27 -10.91 -14.70
N ALA A 16 -0.51 -11.90 -15.56
CA ALA A 16 -1.67 -12.79 -15.43
C ALA A 16 -1.66 -13.52 -14.07
N GLY A 17 -2.82 -13.60 -13.42
CA GLY A 17 -2.97 -14.22 -12.10
C GLY A 17 -2.36 -13.43 -10.93
N GLN A 18 -1.82 -12.23 -11.17
CA GLN A 18 -1.21 -11.37 -10.16
C GLN A 18 -2.27 -10.50 -9.46
N PHE A 19 -2.07 -10.29 -8.17
CA PHE A 19 -2.78 -9.28 -7.40
C PHE A 19 -1.95 -7.99 -7.35
N THR A 20 -2.36 -6.97 -8.10
CA THR A 20 -1.68 -5.67 -8.15
C THR A 20 -2.51 -4.62 -7.43
N ALA A 21 -1.93 -3.96 -6.42
CA ALA A 21 -2.55 -2.86 -5.70
C ALA A 21 -2.08 -1.50 -6.22
N LEU A 22 -3.02 -0.63 -6.62
CA LEU A 22 -2.77 0.80 -6.83
C LEU A 22 -2.96 1.51 -5.50
N LEU A 23 -1.87 2.03 -4.95
CA LEU A 23 -1.81 2.68 -3.65
C LEU A 23 -1.40 4.15 -3.82
N GLY A 24 -1.84 5.03 -2.93
CA GLY A 24 -1.43 6.44 -2.92
C GLY A 24 -2.45 7.35 -2.25
N PRO A 25 -2.13 8.63 -2.05
CA PRO A 25 -3.03 9.59 -1.42
C PRO A 25 -4.31 9.82 -2.23
N SER A 26 -5.33 10.38 -1.57
CA SER A 26 -6.57 10.74 -2.26
C SER A 26 -6.29 11.74 -3.38
N GLY A 27 -6.91 11.55 -4.54
CA GLY A 27 -6.75 12.43 -5.70
C GLY A 27 -5.51 12.19 -6.56
N CYS A 28 -4.65 11.20 -6.27
CA CYS A 28 -3.46 10.92 -7.07
C CYS A 28 -3.71 10.18 -8.41
N GLY A 29 -4.97 9.91 -8.79
CA GLY A 29 -5.32 9.33 -10.10
C GLY A 29 -5.67 7.84 -10.11
N LYS A 30 -5.67 7.12 -8.98
CA LYS A 30 -5.94 5.66 -8.92
C LYS A 30 -7.27 5.24 -9.55
N SER A 31 -8.38 5.82 -9.10
CA SER A 31 -9.71 5.51 -9.64
C SER A 31 -9.85 5.94 -11.10
N THR A 32 -9.18 7.03 -11.52
CA THR A 32 -9.12 7.43 -12.93
C THR A 32 -8.40 6.35 -13.76
N ALA A 33 -7.26 5.85 -13.31
CA ALA A 33 -6.55 4.76 -13.98
C ALA A 33 -7.45 3.51 -14.11
N LEU A 34 -8.13 3.13 -13.02
CA LEU A 34 -9.05 1.98 -13.03
C LEU A 34 -10.21 2.18 -14.01
N ARG A 35 -10.81 3.38 -14.06
CA ARG A 35 -11.92 3.72 -14.98
C ARG A 35 -11.47 3.70 -16.44
N ILE A 36 -10.25 4.18 -16.72
CA ILE A 36 -9.67 4.10 -18.07
C ILE A 36 -9.41 2.64 -18.47
N VAL A 37 -8.84 1.82 -17.59
CA VAL A 37 -8.65 0.37 -17.85
C VAL A 37 -9.99 -0.33 -18.07
N SER A 38 -11.04 0.05 -17.34
CA SER A 38 -12.38 -0.52 -17.48
C SER A 38 -13.13 -0.05 -18.74
N GLY A 39 -12.69 1.02 -19.40
CA GLY A 39 -13.36 1.65 -20.52
C GLY A 39 -14.54 2.53 -20.13
N LEU A 40 -14.60 2.94 -18.86
CA LEU A 40 -15.61 3.89 -18.37
C LEU A 40 -15.19 5.34 -18.62
N ASP A 41 -13.89 5.58 -18.80
CA ASP A 41 -13.32 6.86 -19.23
C ASP A 41 -12.30 6.60 -20.34
N ASP A 42 -12.18 7.54 -21.28
CA ASP A 42 -11.23 7.46 -22.38
C ASP A 42 -9.89 8.12 -21.99
N PRO A 43 -8.73 7.53 -22.35
CA PRO A 43 -7.46 8.19 -22.17
C PRO A 43 -7.29 9.32 -23.19
N THR A 44 -6.67 10.44 -22.80
CA THR A 44 -6.33 11.52 -23.74
C THR A 44 -5.28 11.06 -24.76
N SER A 45 -4.38 10.16 -24.33
CA SER A 45 -3.35 9.54 -25.17
C SER A 45 -2.84 8.26 -24.51
N GLY A 46 -2.12 7.43 -25.26
CA GLY A 46 -1.62 6.14 -24.79
C GLY A 46 -2.50 4.99 -25.24
N GLN A 47 -2.17 3.78 -24.79
CA GLN A 47 -2.82 2.55 -25.23
C GLN A 47 -3.04 1.60 -24.05
N ILE A 48 -4.09 0.77 -24.14
CA ILE A 48 -4.42 -0.26 -23.16
C ILE A 48 -4.43 -1.61 -23.88
N PHE A 49 -3.63 -2.53 -23.34
CA PHE A 49 -3.58 -3.89 -23.85
C PHE A 49 -4.12 -4.88 -22.81
N ILE A 50 -4.98 -5.79 -23.24
CA ILE A 50 -5.46 -6.93 -22.43
C ILE A 50 -5.16 -8.20 -23.24
N ASP A 51 -4.39 -9.12 -22.66
CA ASP A 51 -3.93 -10.34 -23.32
C ASP A 51 -3.30 -10.06 -24.70
N GLY A 52 -2.48 -9.01 -24.80
CA GLY A 52 -1.80 -8.59 -26.01
C GLY A 52 -2.70 -7.93 -27.10
N LYS A 53 -3.98 -7.73 -26.81
CA LYS A 53 -4.91 -7.03 -27.70
C LYS A 53 -5.06 -5.59 -27.29
N ASP A 54 -4.97 -4.67 -28.24
CA ASP A 54 -5.30 -3.27 -28.00
C ASP A 54 -6.83 -3.14 -27.79
N VAL A 55 -7.21 -2.66 -26.61
CA VAL A 55 -8.59 -2.44 -26.19
C VAL A 55 -8.89 -0.97 -25.89
N THR A 56 -8.02 -0.06 -26.31
CA THR A 56 -8.13 1.37 -26.00
C THR A 56 -9.48 1.92 -26.35
N GLU A 57 -9.96 1.67 -27.59
CA GLU A 57 -11.26 2.10 -28.11
C GLU A 57 -12.42 1.13 -27.82
N ALA A 58 -12.13 0.00 -27.12
CA ALA A 58 -13.13 -1.02 -26.89
C ALA A 58 -14.11 -0.59 -25.78
N GLN A 59 -15.39 -0.81 -26.01
CA GLN A 59 -16.45 -0.60 -25.01
C GLN A 59 -16.21 -1.48 -23.77
N PRO A 60 -16.63 -1.07 -22.55
CA PRO A 60 -16.44 -1.84 -21.33
C PRO A 60 -16.86 -3.30 -21.41
N ALA A 61 -17.99 -3.59 -22.06
CA ALA A 61 -18.49 -4.95 -22.20
C ALA A 61 -17.60 -5.87 -23.07
N ALA A 62 -16.75 -5.28 -23.94
CA ALA A 62 -15.85 -6.01 -24.84
C ALA A 62 -14.44 -6.23 -24.23
N ARG A 63 -14.11 -5.59 -23.10
CA ARG A 63 -12.79 -5.71 -22.46
C ARG A 63 -12.60 -6.98 -21.63
N ASP A 64 -13.65 -7.77 -21.48
CA ASP A 64 -13.65 -9.07 -20.74
C ASP A 64 -13.21 -8.97 -19.28
N ILE A 65 -13.63 -7.90 -18.60
CA ILE A 65 -13.32 -7.61 -17.21
C ILE A 65 -14.56 -7.67 -16.32
N ALA A 66 -14.38 -7.90 -15.02
CA ALA A 66 -15.39 -7.71 -13.98
C ALA A 66 -14.97 -6.55 -13.08
N MET A 67 -15.91 -5.71 -12.64
CA MET A 67 -15.62 -4.56 -11.80
C MET A 67 -16.48 -4.57 -10.53
N VAL A 68 -15.84 -4.30 -9.38
CA VAL A 68 -16.46 -4.04 -8.08
C VAL A 68 -16.23 -2.57 -7.74
N PHE A 69 -17.31 -1.84 -7.55
CA PHE A 69 -17.28 -0.40 -7.24
C PHE A 69 -17.23 -0.15 -5.73
N GLN A 70 -16.71 0.98 -5.33
CA GLN A 70 -16.64 1.44 -3.93
C GLN A 70 -18.01 1.42 -3.22
N SER A 71 -19.08 1.80 -3.93
CA SER A 71 -20.47 1.78 -3.40
C SER A 71 -21.16 0.42 -3.53
N TYR A 72 -20.41 -0.63 -3.95
CA TYR A 72 -20.93 -1.96 -4.32
C TYR A 72 -21.91 -1.96 -5.49
N ALA A 73 -22.54 -0.84 -5.82
CA ALA A 73 -23.51 -0.64 -6.91
C ALA A 73 -24.60 -1.73 -6.96
N LEU A 74 -25.11 -2.13 -5.81
CA LEU A 74 -26.19 -3.11 -5.71
C LEU A 74 -27.54 -2.47 -6.11
N PHE A 75 -28.38 -3.24 -6.80
CA PHE A 75 -29.72 -2.83 -7.12
C PHE A 75 -30.61 -2.96 -5.87
N PRO A 76 -31.08 -1.84 -5.26
CA PRO A 76 -31.73 -1.90 -3.95
C PRO A 76 -33.10 -2.60 -3.95
N HIS A 77 -33.75 -2.66 -5.11
CA HIS A 77 -35.07 -3.28 -5.29
C HIS A 77 -35.01 -4.78 -5.62
N LEU A 78 -33.81 -5.30 -5.97
CA LEU A 78 -33.58 -6.70 -6.27
C LEU A 78 -33.12 -7.48 -5.02
N SER A 79 -33.44 -8.78 -4.97
CA SER A 79 -32.89 -9.68 -3.96
C SER A 79 -31.39 -9.93 -4.17
N VAL A 80 -30.73 -10.58 -3.21
CA VAL A 80 -29.32 -11.02 -3.33
C VAL A 80 -29.16 -11.93 -4.55
N ALA A 81 -30.01 -12.94 -4.70
CA ALA A 81 -29.97 -13.83 -5.85
C ALA A 81 -30.09 -13.06 -7.17
N GLU A 82 -31.09 -12.18 -7.26
CA GLU A 82 -31.32 -11.37 -8.47
C GLU A 82 -30.16 -10.42 -8.76
N ASN A 83 -29.54 -9.80 -7.73
CA ASN A 83 -28.34 -8.98 -7.88
C ASN A 83 -27.21 -9.79 -8.49
N ILE A 84 -26.90 -10.98 -7.94
CA ILE A 84 -25.81 -11.82 -8.39
C ILE A 84 -25.99 -12.20 -9.87
N ILE A 85 -27.18 -12.70 -10.25
CA ILE A 85 -27.43 -13.19 -11.62
C ILE A 85 -27.84 -12.12 -12.61
N PHE A 86 -27.97 -10.86 -12.21
CA PHE A 86 -28.47 -9.77 -13.08
C PHE A 86 -27.73 -9.70 -14.41
N GLY A 87 -26.40 -9.66 -14.39
CA GLY A 87 -25.59 -9.60 -15.59
C GLY A 87 -25.73 -10.83 -16.50
N LEU A 88 -25.95 -12.02 -15.91
CA LEU A 88 -26.20 -13.25 -16.67
C LEU A 88 -27.57 -13.19 -17.38
N ARG A 89 -28.57 -12.62 -16.71
CA ARG A 89 -29.93 -12.45 -17.29
C ARG A 89 -29.88 -11.47 -18.46
N VAL A 90 -29.15 -10.36 -18.33
CA VAL A 90 -29.01 -9.37 -19.42
C VAL A 90 -28.29 -10.00 -20.64
N ARG A 91 -27.32 -10.88 -20.42
CA ARG A 91 -26.62 -11.63 -21.48
C ARG A 91 -27.46 -12.79 -22.07
N GLY A 92 -28.67 -13.04 -21.58
CA GLY A 92 -29.57 -14.07 -22.12
C GLY A 92 -29.24 -15.51 -21.74
N LEU A 93 -28.44 -15.76 -20.68
CA LEU A 93 -28.16 -17.12 -20.23
C LEU A 93 -29.44 -17.86 -19.81
N SER A 94 -29.46 -19.17 -20.05
CA SER A 94 -30.61 -20.02 -19.65
C SER A 94 -30.84 -19.96 -18.13
N ARG A 95 -32.07 -20.27 -17.69
CA ARG A 95 -32.38 -20.32 -16.25
C ARG A 95 -31.51 -21.35 -15.53
N ALA A 96 -31.33 -22.52 -16.13
CA ALA A 96 -30.53 -23.60 -15.56
C ALA A 96 -29.08 -23.17 -15.33
N ASP A 97 -28.45 -22.51 -16.32
CA ASP A 97 -27.05 -22.02 -16.21
C ASP A 97 -26.93 -20.93 -15.13
N ARG A 98 -27.93 -20.03 -15.05
CA ARG A 98 -27.94 -18.98 -14.01
C ARG A 98 -28.06 -19.57 -12.62
N ASP A 99 -28.97 -20.55 -12.43
CA ASP A 99 -29.18 -21.21 -11.15
C ASP A 99 -27.93 -22.00 -10.72
N GLN A 100 -27.25 -22.65 -11.64
CA GLN A 100 -25.98 -23.34 -11.39
C GLN A 100 -24.87 -22.37 -10.97
N LYS A 101 -24.67 -21.26 -11.70
CA LYS A 101 -23.67 -20.24 -11.37
C LYS A 101 -24.00 -19.53 -10.05
N LEU A 102 -25.28 -19.24 -9.78
CA LEU A 102 -25.73 -18.67 -8.52
C LEU A 102 -25.38 -19.59 -7.34
N LYS A 103 -25.72 -20.88 -7.46
CA LYS A 103 -25.43 -21.87 -6.43
C LYS A 103 -23.94 -21.91 -6.11
N ALA A 104 -23.08 -22.06 -7.11
CA ALA A 104 -21.64 -22.11 -6.94
C ALA A 104 -21.07 -20.83 -6.30
N ALA A 105 -21.52 -19.65 -6.74
CA ALA A 105 -21.06 -18.38 -6.17
C ALA A 105 -21.57 -18.15 -4.73
N SER A 106 -22.84 -18.54 -4.44
CA SER A 106 -23.38 -18.39 -3.09
C SER A 106 -22.72 -19.34 -2.09
N GLU A 107 -22.42 -20.57 -2.48
CA GLU A 107 -21.67 -21.53 -1.66
C GLU A 107 -20.24 -21.02 -1.38
N LEU A 108 -19.56 -20.50 -2.41
CA LEU A 108 -18.19 -19.96 -2.29
C LEU A 108 -18.11 -18.77 -1.32
N LEU A 109 -19.17 -17.94 -1.26
CA LEU A 109 -19.21 -16.71 -0.48
C LEU A 109 -20.03 -16.82 0.81
N GLY A 110 -20.62 -17.98 1.12
CA GLY A 110 -21.45 -18.20 2.30
C GLY A 110 -22.74 -17.38 2.29
N LEU A 111 -23.36 -17.19 1.11
CA LEU A 111 -24.54 -16.33 0.91
C LEU A 111 -25.86 -17.11 0.78
N GLU A 112 -25.86 -18.46 0.88
CA GLU A 112 -27.04 -19.32 0.60
C GLU A 112 -28.26 -18.92 1.42
N HIS A 113 -28.04 -18.57 2.68
CA HIS A 113 -29.09 -18.20 3.64
C HIS A 113 -29.58 -16.75 3.49
N LEU A 114 -28.99 -15.98 2.57
CA LEU A 114 -29.30 -14.57 2.32
C LEU A 114 -29.92 -14.30 0.96
N LEU A 115 -30.09 -15.31 0.09
CA LEU A 115 -30.46 -15.16 -1.32
C LEU A 115 -31.76 -14.38 -1.54
N ASP A 116 -32.73 -14.51 -0.65
CA ASP A 116 -34.04 -13.83 -0.74
C ASP A 116 -34.04 -12.42 -0.13
N ARG A 117 -32.97 -12.03 0.59
CA ARG A 117 -32.88 -10.70 1.20
C ARG A 117 -32.59 -9.61 0.17
N ARG A 118 -32.94 -8.37 0.52
CA ARG A 118 -32.59 -7.17 -0.23
C ARG A 118 -31.35 -6.49 0.38
N PRO A 119 -30.61 -5.68 -0.40
CA PRO A 119 -29.43 -4.96 0.08
C PRO A 119 -29.60 -4.20 1.40
N SER A 120 -30.76 -3.56 1.62
CA SER A 120 -31.07 -2.84 2.86
C SER A 120 -31.16 -3.71 4.12
N GLN A 121 -31.23 -5.03 3.98
CA GLN A 121 -31.31 -6.01 5.06
C GLN A 121 -29.95 -6.69 5.35
N LEU A 122 -28.87 -6.21 4.70
CA LEU A 122 -27.53 -6.79 4.76
C LEU A 122 -26.56 -5.85 5.48
N SER A 123 -25.60 -6.43 6.22
CA SER A 123 -24.43 -5.71 6.70
C SER A 123 -23.52 -5.29 5.54
N GLY A 124 -22.60 -4.33 5.76
CA GLY A 124 -21.65 -3.88 4.76
C GLY A 124 -20.82 -5.02 4.15
N GLY A 125 -20.30 -5.93 4.96
CA GLY A 125 -19.57 -7.11 4.47
C GLY A 125 -20.42 -8.06 3.65
N GLN A 126 -21.71 -8.25 4.03
CA GLN A 126 -22.64 -9.05 3.23
C GLN A 126 -22.92 -8.39 1.88
N GLN A 127 -23.10 -7.06 1.84
CA GLN A 127 -23.27 -6.32 0.59
C GLN A 127 -22.04 -6.45 -0.31
N GLN A 128 -20.85 -6.39 0.26
CA GLN A 128 -19.60 -6.60 -0.46
C GLN A 128 -19.50 -8.00 -1.05
N ARG A 129 -19.81 -9.06 -0.27
CA ARG A 129 -19.85 -10.43 -0.80
C ARG A 129 -20.84 -10.57 -1.94
N VAL A 130 -21.98 -9.90 -1.89
CA VAL A 130 -22.93 -9.86 -3.03
C VAL A 130 -22.31 -9.20 -4.27
N ALA A 131 -21.57 -8.09 -4.11
CA ALA A 131 -20.85 -7.45 -5.21
C ALA A 131 -19.74 -8.35 -5.78
N LEU A 132 -19.00 -9.07 -4.93
CA LEU A 132 -18.06 -10.11 -5.36
C LEU A 132 -18.77 -11.25 -6.11
N GLY A 133 -19.91 -11.70 -5.64
CA GLY A 133 -20.72 -12.72 -6.31
C GLY A 133 -21.11 -12.31 -7.74
N ARG A 134 -21.47 -11.05 -7.95
CA ARG A 134 -21.70 -10.49 -9.30
C ARG A 134 -20.47 -10.58 -10.20
N ALA A 135 -19.28 -10.31 -9.64
CA ALA A 135 -18.02 -10.39 -10.38
C ALA A 135 -17.66 -11.85 -10.71
N ILE A 136 -17.83 -12.76 -9.76
CA ILE A 136 -17.53 -14.20 -9.92
C ILE A 136 -18.39 -14.83 -11.01
N VAL A 137 -19.72 -14.63 -10.95
CA VAL A 137 -20.62 -15.22 -11.96
C VAL A 137 -20.41 -14.65 -13.37
N ALA A 138 -19.78 -13.47 -13.47
CA ALA A 138 -19.43 -12.88 -14.75
C ALA A 138 -18.41 -13.73 -15.51
N ASP A 139 -17.63 -14.56 -14.81
CA ASP A 139 -16.68 -15.53 -15.38
C ASP A 139 -15.60 -14.86 -16.23
N LYS A 140 -14.92 -13.88 -15.62
CA LYS A 140 -13.88 -13.06 -16.23
C LYS A 140 -12.52 -13.37 -15.64
N SER A 141 -11.48 -13.23 -16.45
CA SER A 141 -10.08 -13.46 -16.03
C SER A 141 -9.47 -12.27 -15.28
N ILE A 142 -10.07 -11.08 -15.42
CA ILE A 142 -9.56 -9.84 -14.83
C ILE A 142 -10.62 -9.19 -13.95
N PHE A 143 -10.26 -8.92 -12.68
CA PHE A 143 -11.10 -8.24 -11.70
C PHE A 143 -10.52 -6.87 -11.37
N LEU A 144 -11.33 -5.83 -11.51
CA LEU A 144 -11.01 -4.48 -11.11
C LEU A 144 -11.79 -4.14 -9.85
N MET A 145 -11.11 -3.63 -8.81
CA MET A 145 -11.74 -3.28 -7.53
C MET A 145 -11.40 -1.85 -7.14
N ASP A 146 -12.41 -1.00 -7.01
CA ASP A 146 -12.26 0.41 -6.65
C ASP A 146 -12.63 0.60 -5.17
N GLU A 147 -11.63 0.66 -4.29
CA GLU A 147 -11.74 0.84 -2.83
C GLU A 147 -12.84 0.00 -2.16
N PRO A 148 -12.90 -1.33 -2.39
CA PRO A 148 -14.06 -2.13 -2.00
C PRO A 148 -14.24 -2.27 -0.49
N LEU A 149 -13.20 -1.98 0.33
CA LEU A 149 -13.23 -2.12 1.80
C LEU A 149 -13.39 -0.80 2.55
N SER A 150 -13.44 0.34 1.85
CA SER A 150 -13.43 1.68 2.46
C SER A 150 -14.62 1.94 3.40
N ASN A 151 -15.77 1.32 3.16
CA ASN A 151 -17.00 1.51 3.91
C ASN A 151 -17.19 0.52 5.10
N LEU A 152 -16.16 -0.29 5.41
CA LEU A 152 -16.23 -1.29 6.46
C LEU A 152 -15.48 -0.84 7.73
N ASP A 153 -15.94 -1.32 8.89
CA ASP A 153 -15.21 -1.19 10.14
C ASP A 153 -13.89 -1.98 10.14
N ALA A 154 -12.98 -1.67 11.06
CA ALA A 154 -11.63 -2.23 11.07
C ALA A 154 -11.59 -3.76 11.19
N LYS A 155 -12.48 -4.36 12.00
CA LYS A 155 -12.54 -5.81 12.19
C LYS A 155 -13.00 -6.51 10.91
N LEU A 156 -14.13 -6.06 10.38
CA LEU A 156 -14.71 -6.63 9.17
C LEU A 156 -13.78 -6.43 7.96
N ARG A 157 -13.07 -5.29 7.90
CA ARG A 157 -12.05 -5.03 6.86
C ARG A 157 -10.92 -6.06 6.93
N ALA A 158 -10.45 -6.42 8.13
CA ALA A 158 -9.43 -7.45 8.29
C ALA A 158 -9.90 -8.82 7.77
N GLU A 159 -11.10 -9.25 8.13
CA GLU A 159 -11.70 -10.51 7.67
C GLU A 159 -11.86 -10.52 6.13
N MET A 160 -12.37 -9.43 5.57
CA MET A 160 -12.60 -9.30 4.12
C MET A 160 -11.31 -9.25 3.30
N ARG A 161 -10.20 -8.71 3.82
CA ARG A 161 -8.89 -8.79 3.15
C ARG A 161 -8.46 -10.22 2.91
N GLU A 162 -8.53 -11.06 3.95
CA GLU A 162 -8.20 -12.49 3.85
C GLU A 162 -9.09 -13.19 2.83
N GLU A 163 -10.42 -12.97 2.90
CA GLU A 163 -11.38 -13.56 1.98
C GLU A 163 -11.11 -13.18 0.51
N ILE A 164 -10.87 -11.90 0.22
CA ILE A 164 -10.59 -11.43 -1.16
C ILE A 164 -9.29 -12.03 -1.68
N ARG A 165 -8.24 -12.10 -0.84
CA ARG A 165 -6.97 -12.70 -1.24
C ARG A 165 -7.11 -14.19 -1.51
N ASP A 166 -7.81 -14.92 -0.65
CA ASP A 166 -8.08 -16.35 -0.84
C ASP A 166 -8.95 -16.60 -2.08
N LEU A 167 -9.94 -15.76 -2.30
CA LEU A 167 -10.79 -15.83 -3.49
C LEU A 167 -9.96 -15.65 -4.76
N GLN A 168 -9.10 -14.65 -4.81
CA GLN A 168 -8.23 -14.40 -5.96
C GLN A 168 -7.34 -15.61 -6.26
N ARG A 169 -6.74 -16.21 -5.22
CA ARG A 169 -5.90 -17.41 -5.37
C ARG A 169 -6.69 -18.62 -5.87
N ARG A 170 -7.89 -18.86 -5.32
CA ARG A 170 -8.76 -19.98 -5.73
C ARG A 170 -9.24 -19.86 -7.15
N LEU A 171 -9.55 -18.64 -7.61
CA LEU A 171 -10.02 -18.38 -8.96
C LEU A 171 -8.89 -18.24 -9.97
N GLY A 172 -7.65 -17.96 -9.53
CA GLY A 172 -6.50 -17.71 -10.40
C GLY A 172 -6.66 -16.45 -11.27
N VAL A 173 -7.54 -15.51 -10.88
CA VAL A 173 -7.82 -14.29 -11.65
C VAL A 173 -6.74 -13.24 -11.45
N THR A 174 -6.52 -12.42 -12.48
CA THR A 174 -5.72 -11.19 -12.38
C THR A 174 -6.53 -10.12 -11.66
N MET A 175 -5.96 -9.47 -10.66
CA MET A 175 -6.69 -8.46 -9.89
C MET A 175 -5.95 -7.13 -9.88
N LEU A 176 -6.65 -6.07 -10.26
CA LEU A 176 -6.20 -4.68 -10.09
C LEU A 176 -7.07 -4.03 -9.01
N TYR A 177 -6.46 -3.71 -7.89
CA TYR A 177 -7.12 -3.30 -6.65
C TYR A 177 -6.70 -1.89 -6.26
N VAL A 178 -7.64 -0.97 -6.20
CA VAL A 178 -7.41 0.42 -5.75
C VAL A 178 -7.66 0.52 -4.25
N THR A 179 -6.71 1.12 -3.55
CA THR A 179 -6.84 1.44 -2.13
C THR A 179 -6.01 2.67 -1.74
N HIS A 180 -6.38 3.31 -0.65
CA HIS A 180 -5.56 4.29 0.06
C HIS A 180 -5.00 3.71 1.39
N ASP A 181 -5.39 2.48 1.74
CA ASP A 181 -4.94 1.79 2.96
C ASP A 181 -3.67 0.96 2.65
N GLN A 182 -2.58 1.34 3.32
CA GLN A 182 -1.29 0.67 3.18
C GLN A 182 -1.35 -0.80 3.63
N VAL A 183 -2.15 -1.09 4.67
CA VAL A 183 -2.26 -2.45 5.21
C VAL A 183 -2.89 -3.37 4.16
N GLU A 184 -3.92 -2.89 3.44
CA GLU A 184 -4.52 -3.64 2.33
C GLU A 184 -3.48 -3.96 1.24
N ALA A 185 -2.75 -2.92 0.77
CA ALA A 185 -1.75 -3.10 -0.28
C ALA A 185 -0.62 -4.05 0.14
N VAL A 186 -0.10 -3.91 1.37
CA VAL A 186 1.03 -4.72 1.85
C VAL A 186 0.63 -6.17 2.14
N THR A 187 -0.59 -6.41 2.65
CA THR A 187 -1.01 -7.76 3.07
C THR A 187 -1.61 -8.60 1.94
N MET A 188 -2.19 -7.96 0.92
CA MET A 188 -2.92 -8.67 -0.14
C MET A 188 -2.16 -8.76 -1.45
N ALA A 189 -1.35 -7.75 -1.81
CA ALA A 189 -0.80 -7.65 -3.14
C ALA A 189 0.47 -8.48 -3.35
N ASP A 190 0.67 -8.94 -4.57
CA ASP A 190 1.95 -9.46 -5.07
C ASP A 190 2.82 -8.29 -5.56
N GLN A 191 2.18 -7.25 -6.11
CA GLN A 191 2.81 -6.02 -6.60
C GLN A 191 2.06 -4.79 -6.08
N VAL A 192 2.78 -3.80 -5.58
CA VAL A 192 2.25 -2.50 -5.21
C VAL A 192 2.75 -1.45 -6.19
N VAL A 193 1.83 -0.66 -6.71
CA VAL A 193 2.07 0.50 -7.54
C VAL A 193 1.73 1.74 -6.72
N LEU A 194 2.74 2.41 -6.21
CA LEU A 194 2.55 3.65 -5.47
C LEU A 194 2.42 4.81 -6.45
N MET A 195 1.31 5.52 -6.36
CA MET A 195 1.00 6.68 -7.20
C MET A 195 1.04 7.97 -6.39
N ASN A 196 1.55 9.01 -7.00
CA ASN A 196 1.55 10.36 -6.47
C ASN A 196 1.35 11.38 -7.60
N GLU A 197 0.48 12.38 -7.41
CA GLU A 197 0.25 13.49 -8.36
C GLU A 197 0.09 13.04 -9.83
N GLY A 198 -0.66 11.97 -10.06
CA GLY A 198 -0.93 11.43 -11.39
C GLY A 198 0.21 10.64 -12.03
N GLN A 199 1.26 10.33 -11.30
CA GLN A 199 2.42 9.56 -11.76
C GLN A 199 2.65 8.31 -10.91
N ILE A 200 3.38 7.35 -11.46
CA ILE A 200 3.88 6.21 -10.70
C ILE A 200 5.18 6.63 -10.01
N GLU A 201 5.17 6.60 -8.70
CA GLU A 201 6.31 6.88 -7.85
C GLU A 201 7.24 5.68 -7.73
N GLN A 202 6.64 4.51 -7.52
CA GLN A 202 7.38 3.26 -7.39
C GLN A 202 6.47 2.06 -7.71
N VAL A 203 7.04 1.04 -8.36
CA VAL A 203 6.42 -0.29 -8.54
C VAL A 203 7.34 -1.32 -7.90
N ALA A 204 6.84 -2.08 -6.94
CA ALA A 204 7.64 -3.08 -6.22
C ALA A 204 6.76 -4.14 -5.56
N SER A 205 7.36 -5.24 -5.09
CA SER A 205 6.69 -6.11 -4.12
C SER A 205 6.44 -5.35 -2.80
N PRO A 206 5.44 -5.73 -1.98
CA PRO A 206 5.19 -5.10 -0.69
C PRO A 206 6.45 -5.01 0.19
N ARG A 207 7.23 -6.07 0.22
CA ARG A 207 8.48 -6.13 0.99
C ARG A 207 9.51 -5.12 0.47
N ALA A 208 9.77 -5.10 -0.83
CA ALA A 208 10.72 -4.18 -1.43
C ALA A 208 10.27 -2.71 -1.29
N MET A 209 8.94 -2.44 -1.35
CA MET A 209 8.37 -1.12 -1.12
C MET A 209 8.72 -0.58 0.27
N TYR A 210 8.73 -1.45 1.29
CA TYR A 210 9.07 -1.11 2.68
C TYR A 210 10.58 -1.04 2.92
N GLU A 211 11.33 -2.09 2.47
CA GLU A 211 12.76 -2.25 2.75
C GLU A 211 13.66 -1.39 1.86
N THR A 212 13.22 -1.11 0.62
CA THR A 212 14.03 -0.37 -0.36
C THR A 212 13.19 0.69 -1.09
N PRO A 213 12.64 1.69 -0.35
CA PRO A 213 11.88 2.76 -0.98
C PRO A 213 12.74 3.51 -1.99
N ALA A 214 12.21 3.75 -3.19
CA ALA A 214 12.94 4.41 -4.28
C ALA A 214 13.06 5.92 -4.08
N THR A 215 12.14 6.49 -3.30
CA THR A 215 12.10 7.92 -3.06
C THR A 215 11.77 8.24 -1.60
N LEU A 216 12.05 9.48 -1.21
CA LEU A 216 11.67 10.02 0.09
C LEU A 216 10.15 10.00 0.29
N PHE A 217 9.38 10.22 -0.79
CA PHE A 217 7.93 10.10 -0.75
C PHE A 217 7.51 8.66 -0.42
N SER A 218 8.04 7.66 -1.14
CA SER A 218 7.77 6.24 -0.86
C SER A 218 8.13 5.87 0.57
N ALA A 219 9.29 6.32 1.05
CA ALA A 219 9.78 6.07 2.41
C ALA A 219 8.84 6.62 3.49
N LYS A 220 8.32 7.85 3.28
CA LYS A 220 7.40 8.52 4.21
C LYS A 220 5.96 8.04 4.08
N PHE A 221 5.54 7.63 2.88
CA PHE A 221 4.17 7.17 2.67
C PHE A 221 3.97 5.75 3.19
N ILE A 222 4.96 4.85 3.05
CA ILE A 222 4.85 3.44 3.45
C ILE A 222 5.37 3.25 4.87
N GLY A 223 4.54 2.65 5.72
CA GLY A 223 4.82 2.36 7.12
C GLY A 223 4.00 3.18 8.10
N THR A 224 3.64 2.58 9.23
CA THR A 224 2.91 3.20 10.34
C THR A 224 3.60 2.84 11.65
N PRO A 225 4.34 3.79 12.24
CA PRO A 225 4.57 5.16 11.77
C PRO A 225 5.47 5.23 10.51
N PRO A 226 5.48 6.39 9.80
CA PRO A 226 6.33 6.60 8.63
C PRO A 226 7.83 6.58 8.96
N MET A 227 8.67 6.44 7.93
CA MET A 227 10.12 6.58 8.08
C MET A 227 10.48 7.94 8.66
N VAL A 228 11.30 7.96 9.69
CA VAL A 228 11.87 9.17 10.28
C VAL A 228 12.98 9.67 9.36
N THR A 229 12.96 10.97 9.06
CA THR A 229 13.99 11.61 8.22
C THR A 229 14.68 12.70 8.99
N PHE A 230 15.99 12.80 8.81
CA PHE A 230 16.84 13.75 9.53
C PHE A 230 18.04 14.20 8.71
N SER A 231 18.62 15.32 9.12
CA SER A 231 19.87 15.84 8.55
C SER A 231 21.07 14.99 8.99
N PRO A 232 22.06 14.78 8.11
CA PRO A 232 23.32 14.14 8.49
C PRO A 232 24.00 14.75 9.72
N ASN A 233 23.74 16.02 10.03
CA ASN A 233 24.30 16.73 11.18
C ASN A 233 23.97 16.11 12.54
N ILE A 234 22.88 15.34 12.63
CA ILE A 234 22.55 14.56 13.85
C ILE A 234 23.68 13.59 14.22
N LEU A 235 24.43 13.12 13.25
CA LEU A 235 25.56 12.19 13.45
C LEU A 235 26.89 12.91 13.79
N THR A 236 26.83 14.21 14.11
CA THR A 236 28.03 14.97 14.52
C THR A 236 28.66 14.32 15.77
N GLY A 237 29.94 13.98 15.66
CA GLY A 237 30.67 13.23 16.70
C GLY A 237 30.63 11.70 16.53
N ALA A 238 29.66 11.17 15.79
CA ALA A 238 29.55 9.74 15.47
C ALA A 238 30.18 9.37 14.12
N VAL A 239 30.36 10.34 13.22
CA VAL A 239 31.02 10.18 11.92
C VAL A 239 32.07 11.26 11.67
N PRO A 240 33.05 11.03 10.77
CA PRO A 240 34.07 12.04 10.44
C PRO A 240 33.46 13.32 9.88
N THR A 241 34.02 14.49 10.25
CA THR A 241 33.54 15.80 9.80
C THR A 241 33.61 15.95 8.28
N GLU A 242 34.56 15.30 7.62
CA GLU A 242 34.70 15.30 6.16
C GLU A 242 33.50 14.61 5.49
N PHE A 243 33.01 13.55 6.10
CA PHE A 243 31.81 12.86 5.66
C PHE A 243 30.57 13.77 5.76
N LEU A 244 30.38 14.47 6.88
CA LEU A 244 29.26 15.41 7.06
C LEU A 244 29.25 16.53 6.00
N LYS A 245 30.43 17.01 5.61
CA LYS A 245 30.55 18.01 4.53
C LYS A 245 30.08 17.48 3.18
N LYS A 246 30.41 16.21 2.86
CA LYS A 246 29.96 15.57 1.62
C LYS A 246 28.44 15.26 1.62
N SER A 247 27.86 15.12 2.79
CA SER A 247 26.45 14.73 2.97
C SER A 247 25.47 15.91 3.07
N GLN A 248 25.90 17.15 2.89
CA GLN A 248 25.07 18.36 3.09
C GLN A 248 23.80 18.39 2.21
N ASN A 249 23.83 17.75 1.02
CA ASN A 249 22.72 17.67 0.10
C ASN A 249 21.90 16.38 0.25
N LEU A 250 22.09 15.65 1.36
CA LEU A 250 21.44 14.39 1.61
C LEU A 250 20.45 14.50 2.76
N THR A 251 19.41 13.71 2.67
CA THR A 251 18.44 13.44 3.76
C THR A 251 18.59 11.99 4.16
N PHE A 252 18.80 11.75 5.44
CA PHE A 252 18.85 10.39 5.99
C PHE A 252 17.47 9.97 6.44
N GLY A 253 17.19 8.68 6.28
CA GLY A 253 15.95 8.06 6.71
C GLY A 253 16.20 6.79 7.50
N ILE A 254 15.40 6.56 8.53
CA ILE A 254 15.45 5.34 9.32
C ILE A 254 14.03 4.95 9.76
N ARG A 255 13.76 3.66 9.80
CA ARG A 255 12.48 3.17 10.34
C ARG A 255 12.45 3.35 11.85
N PRO A 256 11.32 3.74 12.45
CA PRO A 256 11.22 3.95 13.91
C PRO A 256 11.63 2.75 14.76
N GLU A 257 11.39 1.53 14.31
CA GLU A 257 11.79 0.29 14.96
C GLU A 257 13.28 -0.04 14.86
N ALA A 258 13.99 0.61 13.93
CA ALA A 258 15.44 0.45 13.77
C ALA A 258 16.24 1.41 14.66
N LEU A 259 15.59 2.43 15.24
CA LEU A 259 16.19 3.29 16.26
C LEU A 259 16.03 2.65 17.65
N VAL A 260 17.14 2.19 18.22
CA VAL A 260 17.15 1.42 19.48
C VAL A 260 17.77 2.22 20.60
N PRO A 261 17.09 2.42 21.75
CA PRO A 261 17.68 2.97 22.95
C PRO A 261 18.79 2.04 23.51
N VAL A 262 19.94 2.63 23.82
CA VAL A 262 21.13 1.93 24.34
C VAL A 262 21.80 2.76 25.42
N GLU A 263 22.71 2.14 26.23
CA GLU A 263 23.47 2.85 27.25
C GLU A 263 24.54 3.76 26.66
N ASP A 264 25.16 3.35 25.54
CA ASP A 264 26.17 4.13 24.82
C ASP A 264 25.81 4.18 23.34
N GLY A 265 25.15 5.27 22.92
CA GLY A 265 24.60 5.48 21.59
C GLY A 265 25.22 6.67 20.87
N ALA A 266 25.28 6.57 19.55
CA ALA A 266 25.83 7.60 18.67
C ALA A 266 24.96 8.88 18.62
N ILE A 267 23.67 8.77 18.93
CA ILE A 267 22.73 9.89 18.92
C ILE A 267 22.27 10.14 20.34
N VAL A 268 22.50 11.34 20.85
CA VAL A 268 22.09 11.76 22.21
C VAL A 268 20.97 12.77 22.10
N GLY A 269 19.86 12.50 22.80
CA GLY A 269 18.69 13.36 22.78
C GLY A 269 17.93 13.35 24.09
N GLN A 270 16.77 13.98 24.11
CA GLN A 270 15.85 13.99 25.24
C GLN A 270 14.54 13.34 24.86
N VAL A 271 13.99 12.51 25.76
CA VAL A 271 12.66 11.92 25.62
C VAL A 271 11.60 13.03 25.61
N GLY A 272 10.86 13.11 24.53
CA GLY A 272 9.74 14.04 24.35
C GLY A 272 8.40 13.40 24.72
N GLN A 273 7.48 13.36 23.76
CA GLN A 273 6.18 12.71 23.90
C GLN A 273 6.31 11.20 23.86
N ILE A 274 5.51 10.52 24.68
CA ILE A 274 5.47 9.06 24.78
C ILE A 274 4.03 8.62 24.51
N GLU A 275 3.84 7.76 23.51
CA GLU A 275 2.54 7.19 23.15
C GLU A 275 2.55 5.67 23.35
N TYR A 276 1.79 5.19 24.35
CA TYR A 276 1.69 3.77 24.66
C TYR A 276 0.62 3.09 23.80
N LEU A 277 1.03 2.13 22.98
CA LEU A 277 0.15 1.38 22.05
C LEU A 277 -0.13 -0.07 22.51
N GLY A 278 0.22 -0.41 23.74
CA GLY A 278 0.08 -1.76 24.27
C GLY A 278 1.34 -2.60 24.07
N ALA A 279 1.46 -3.32 22.96
CA ALA A 279 2.66 -4.11 22.67
C ALA A 279 3.90 -3.24 22.44
N ASP A 280 3.71 -2.07 21.88
CA ASP A 280 4.75 -1.10 21.53
C ASP A 280 4.53 0.25 22.21
N THR A 281 5.56 1.05 22.26
CA THR A 281 5.54 2.46 22.67
C THR A 281 6.24 3.29 21.60
N LEU A 282 5.61 4.36 21.14
CA LEU A 282 6.25 5.37 20.30
C LEU A 282 6.83 6.45 21.20
N VAL A 283 8.08 6.81 20.95
CA VAL A 283 8.84 7.76 21.76
C VAL A 283 9.44 8.81 20.84
N GLU A 284 9.06 10.05 21.04
CA GLU A 284 9.74 11.19 20.42
C GLU A 284 11.07 11.44 21.15
N CYS A 285 12.13 11.56 20.39
CA CYS A 285 13.47 11.87 20.87
C CYS A 285 13.91 13.19 20.25
N LYS A 286 14.06 14.23 21.07
CA LYS A 286 14.53 15.56 20.62
C LYS A 286 16.05 15.54 20.55
N VAL A 287 16.60 15.74 19.37
CA VAL A 287 18.03 15.77 19.10
C VAL A 287 18.37 17.11 18.44
N GLY A 288 18.89 18.05 19.21
CA GLY A 288 19.04 19.43 18.77
C GLY A 288 17.69 20.06 18.40
N GLU A 289 17.55 20.49 17.16
CA GLU A 289 16.29 21.06 16.63
C GLU A 289 15.40 20.01 15.95
N GLU A 290 15.86 18.77 15.79
CA GLU A 290 15.13 17.71 15.09
C GLU A 290 14.42 16.77 16.08
N ILE A 291 13.36 16.12 15.61
CA ILE A 291 12.61 15.13 16.38
C ILE A 291 12.71 13.78 15.66
N LEU A 292 13.31 12.82 16.33
CA LEU A 292 13.32 11.43 15.88
C LEU A 292 12.21 10.66 16.60
N LEU A 293 11.59 9.73 15.90
CA LEU A 293 10.58 8.83 16.47
C LEU A 293 11.16 7.42 16.57
N CYS A 294 11.15 6.86 17.78
CA CYS A 294 11.53 5.47 18.04
C CYS A 294 10.31 4.63 18.33
N ARG A 295 10.32 3.38 17.88
CA ARG A 295 9.35 2.37 18.27
C ARG A 295 10.01 1.33 19.14
N VAL A 296 9.63 1.30 20.41
CA VAL A 296 10.24 0.42 21.42
C VAL A 296 9.20 -0.52 22.02
N SER A 297 9.65 -1.55 22.73
CA SER A 297 8.74 -2.46 23.45
C SER A 297 7.87 -1.69 24.44
N GLY A 298 6.58 -2.02 24.50
CA GLY A 298 5.64 -1.48 25.49
C GLY A 298 6.01 -1.75 26.95
N GLN A 299 6.97 -2.65 27.21
CA GLN A 299 7.49 -2.93 28.54
C GLN A 299 8.55 -1.91 28.98
N MET A 300 9.18 -1.18 28.03
CA MET A 300 10.19 -0.18 28.33
C MET A 300 9.55 1.02 29.05
N ARG A 301 10.15 1.41 30.18
CA ARG A 301 9.69 2.56 30.98
C ARG A 301 10.62 3.73 30.74
N LEU A 302 10.11 4.71 30.00
CA LEU A 302 10.81 5.96 29.72
C LEU A 302 10.06 7.12 30.39
N THR A 303 10.80 8.16 30.74
CA THR A 303 10.25 9.36 31.37
C THR A 303 10.53 10.58 30.49
N SER A 304 9.53 11.37 30.19
CA SER A 304 9.71 12.61 29.41
C SER A 304 10.71 13.54 30.10
N GLY A 305 11.57 14.18 29.31
CA GLY A 305 12.62 15.08 29.75
C GLY A 305 13.94 14.38 30.17
N THR A 306 13.97 13.05 30.26
CA THR A 306 15.22 12.32 30.54
C THR A 306 16.09 12.22 29.29
N GLU A 307 17.42 12.10 29.50
CA GLU A 307 18.34 11.82 28.41
C GLU A 307 18.10 10.41 27.84
N ILE A 308 18.18 10.30 26.54
CA ILE A 308 18.11 9.02 25.82
C ILE A 308 19.25 8.97 24.81
N LYS A 309 19.91 7.83 24.74
CA LYS A 309 20.93 7.56 23.72
C LYS A 309 20.41 6.51 22.77
N LEU A 310 20.53 6.79 21.48
CA LEU A 310 20.01 5.94 20.42
C LEU A 310 21.15 5.42 19.55
N ASN A 311 20.96 4.21 19.08
CA ASN A 311 21.83 3.61 18.07
C ASN A 311 20.97 2.96 16.98
N PHE A 312 21.57 2.65 15.83
CA PHE A 312 20.95 1.95 14.73
C PHE A 312 22.00 1.13 13.97
N ASN A 313 21.53 0.10 13.27
CA ASN A 313 22.41 -0.61 12.35
C ASN A 313 22.53 0.20 11.05
N ILE A 314 23.75 0.36 10.54
CA ILE A 314 24.03 1.09 9.31
C ILE A 314 23.23 0.52 8.11
N ASN A 315 22.95 -0.78 8.12
CA ASN A 315 22.15 -1.43 7.10
C ASN A 315 20.69 -0.96 7.06
N ASP A 316 20.20 -0.37 8.15
CA ASP A 316 18.86 0.17 8.27
C ASP A 316 18.79 1.67 7.89
N LEU A 317 19.95 2.28 7.61
CA LEU A 317 20.00 3.67 7.15
C LEU A 317 19.67 3.76 5.67
N HIS A 318 18.71 4.62 5.35
CA HIS A 318 18.35 5.00 4.01
C HIS A 318 18.90 6.39 3.71
N VAL A 319 19.40 6.58 2.50
CA VAL A 319 19.97 7.85 2.05
C VAL A 319 19.22 8.33 0.83
N PHE A 320 18.84 9.61 0.82
CA PHE A 320 18.13 10.24 -0.28
C PHE A 320 18.81 11.56 -0.64
N GLU A 321 18.85 11.89 -1.92
CA GLU A 321 19.22 13.22 -2.38
C GLU A 321 18.12 14.21 -1.99
N THR A 322 18.46 15.28 -1.27
CA THR A 322 17.46 16.22 -0.72
C THR A 322 16.67 16.93 -1.82
N ALA A 323 17.32 17.29 -2.94
CA ALA A 323 16.69 18.05 -4.02
C ALA A 323 15.70 17.23 -4.85
N SER A 324 16.03 15.98 -5.19
CA SER A 324 15.21 15.09 -6.03
C SER A 324 14.32 14.16 -5.22
N GLY A 325 14.62 13.97 -3.95
CA GLY A 325 14.01 12.95 -3.10
C GLY A 325 14.36 11.51 -3.51
N ARG A 326 15.23 11.29 -4.48
CA ARG A 326 15.60 9.96 -4.95
C ARG A 326 16.58 9.28 -4.02
N ARG A 327 16.46 7.96 -3.94
CA ARG A 327 17.38 7.12 -3.18
C ARG A 327 18.81 7.21 -3.73
N GLU A 328 19.78 7.31 -2.82
CA GLU A 328 21.21 7.38 -3.11
C GLU A 328 21.94 6.23 -2.37
N ASP A 329 22.31 5.19 -3.13
CA ASP A 329 22.92 3.99 -2.55
C ASP A 329 24.46 4.04 -2.46
N THR A 330 25.13 4.89 -3.28
CA THR A 330 26.59 4.97 -3.33
C THR A 330 27.16 5.51 -2.02
N MET A 331 26.54 6.55 -1.48
CA MET A 331 26.96 7.17 -0.21
C MET A 331 26.76 6.26 0.98
N ARG A 332 25.79 5.33 0.95
CA ARG A 332 25.59 4.35 2.03
C ARG A 332 26.84 3.48 2.24
N SER A 333 27.45 3.02 1.15
CA SER A 333 28.69 2.22 1.22
C SER A 333 29.87 3.02 1.79
N GLU A 334 29.96 4.32 1.50
CA GLU A 334 30.99 5.21 2.08
C GLU A 334 30.75 5.41 3.59
N ILE A 335 29.48 5.53 4.03
CA ILE A 335 29.13 5.62 5.45
C ILE A 335 29.54 4.35 6.21
N GLU A 336 29.21 3.19 5.64
CA GLU A 336 29.53 1.89 6.23
C GLU A 336 31.05 1.73 6.42
N MET A 337 31.85 2.10 5.42
CA MET A 337 33.31 2.11 5.52
C MET A 337 33.81 3.11 6.57
N ALA A 338 33.24 4.31 6.65
CA ALA A 338 33.63 5.33 7.61
C ALA A 338 33.35 4.94 9.06
N LEU A 339 32.18 4.34 9.35
CA LEU A 339 31.81 3.86 10.68
C LEU A 339 32.59 2.61 11.10
N SER A 340 32.87 1.70 10.15
CA SER A 340 33.67 0.50 10.40
C SER A 340 35.12 0.83 10.75
N SER A 341 35.69 1.85 10.13
CA SER A 341 37.08 2.29 10.40
C SER A 341 37.24 2.93 11.79
N GLN A 342 36.21 3.61 12.32
CA GLN A 342 36.27 4.17 13.69
C GLN A 342 36.13 3.10 14.76
N ASN A 343 35.28 2.09 14.55
CA ASN A 343 35.17 0.96 15.49
C ASN A 343 36.44 0.10 15.56
N ALA A 344 37.18 -0.04 14.47
CA ALA A 344 38.47 -0.71 14.45
C ALA A 344 39.55 0.09 15.20
N GLY A 345 39.52 1.43 15.15
CA GLY A 345 40.42 2.32 15.89
C GLY A 345 40.21 2.29 17.40
N SER A 346 38.96 2.13 17.86
CA SER A 346 38.68 2.04 19.31
C SER A 346 38.97 0.67 19.93
N ALA A 347 39.00 -0.40 19.13
CA ALA A 347 39.35 -1.76 19.56
C ALA A 347 40.87 -1.97 19.70
N LEU A 348 41.69 -1.13 19.06
CA LEU A 348 43.16 -1.15 19.18
C LEU A 348 43.69 -0.24 20.30
N ALA A 349 42.82 0.50 20.99
CA ALA A 349 43.18 1.41 22.09
C ALA A 349 42.72 0.91 23.47
N ARG A 350 42.37 -0.38 23.60
CA ARG A 350 42.13 -1.06 24.90
C ARG A 350 43.08 -2.23 25.11
#